data_fb167d537609bbb5d3bea7b8be3f0903
#
_entry.id   fb167d537609bbb5d3bea7b8be3f0903
#
_cell.length_a   1.000
_cell.length_b   1.000
_cell.length_c   1.000
_cell.angle_alpha   90.00
_cell.angle_beta   90.00
_cell.angle_gamma   90.00
#
_symmetry.space_group_name_H-M   'P 1'
#
loop_
_entity.id
_entity.type
_entity.pdbx_description
1 polymer ?
#
loop_
_entity_poly.entity_id
_entity_poly.type
_entity_poly.pdbx_seq_one_letter_code
_entity_poly.pdbx_strand_id
1 'polypeptide(L)'
;MKSKCDNSDRKQDSTTQERIVEIIDATKDLLLYKNEKYGDSALKPLGIFARHIKNVPENTASILVRIDDKLSRVKNADSLRTNDISDIIGYCTLLLISMGVTKENIAEFKD
;
A
#
# COMPACT_ATOMS: atom_id res chain seq x y z
N MET A 1 6.78 4.13 -22.91
CA MET A 1 6.23 4.49 -23.28
C MET A 1 6.27 4.78 -23.84
N LYS A 2 6.39 4.95 -24.04
CA LYS A 2 6.22 5.44 -24.69
C LYS A 2 6.22 6.12 -24.68
N SER A 3 6.64 6.49 -24.73
CA SER A 3 6.46 7.25 -25.00
C SER A 3 6.68 7.82 -25.18
N LYS A 4 7.13 8.08 -25.47
CA LYS A 4 7.12 8.68 -25.87
C LYS A 4 7.07 9.12 -26.19
N CYS A 5 7.62 9.21 -26.51
CA CYS A 5 7.32 9.69 -27.01
C CYS A 5 7.20 9.89 -27.58
N ASP A 6 7.46 9.95 -28.04
CA ASP A 6 7.09 10.31 -28.74
C ASP A 6 6.74 10.74 -29.05
N ASN A 7 6.96 10.93 -29.51
CA ASN A 7 6.47 11.54 -30.13
C ASN A 7 6.24 12.16 -30.55
N SER A 8 6.41 12.43 -30.90
CA SER A 8 6.03 13.19 -31.48
C SER A 8 5.46 13.55 -32.13
N ASP A 9 5.51 13.45 -32.58
CA ASP A 9 4.81 13.95 -33.17
C ASP A 9 4.01 14.04 -33.31
N ARG A 10 3.77 13.84 -33.61
CA ARG A 10 2.94 14.12 -33.61
C ARG A 10 2.23 14.45 -33.23
N LYS A 11 1.91 14.35 -32.89
CA LYS A 11 1.26 15.08 -32.36
C LYS A 11 1.37 15.96 -31.69
N GLN A 12 1.14 16.36 -31.39
CA GLN A 12 1.27 17.19 -30.88
C GLN A 12 1.20 18.52 -30.59
N ASP A 13 0.69 18.84 -30.60
CA ASP A 13 0.45 20.29 -30.52
C ASP A 13 -0.41 20.71 -29.34
N SER A 14 -0.59 19.83 -28.39
CA SER A 14 -1.31 20.18 -27.17
C SER A 14 -0.45 21.10 -26.32
N THR A 15 -1.09 22.11 -25.74
CA THR A 15 -0.40 23.04 -24.84
C THR A 15 -0.10 22.36 -23.52
N THR A 16 0.77 22.97 -22.72
CA THR A 16 1.06 22.47 -21.37
C THR A 16 -0.20 22.44 -20.53
N GLN A 17 -1.05 23.46 -20.67
CA GLN A 17 -2.31 23.51 -19.91
C GLN A 17 -3.24 22.36 -20.26
N GLU A 18 -3.33 22.02 -21.54
CA GLU A 18 -4.15 20.89 -21.98
C GLU A 18 -3.60 19.56 -21.42
N ARG A 19 -2.29 19.43 -21.39
CA ARG A 19 -1.65 18.23 -20.84
C ARG A 19 -1.90 18.10 -19.34
N ILE A 20 -1.88 19.21 -18.62
CA ILE A 20 -2.17 19.21 -17.18
C ILE A 20 -3.60 18.70 -16.97
N VAL A 21 -4.56 19.21 -17.72
CA VAL A 21 -5.94 18.78 -17.57
C VAL A 21 -6.06 17.29 -17.87
N GLU A 22 -5.44 16.82 -18.93
CA GLU A 22 -5.49 15.42 -19.34
C GLU A 22 -4.97 14.49 -18.23
N ILE A 23 -3.82 14.83 -17.69
CA ILE A 23 -3.18 13.98 -16.67
C ILE A 23 -3.98 14.01 -15.37
N ILE A 24 -4.48 15.16 -14.97
CA ILE A 24 -5.27 15.28 -13.75
C ILE A 24 -6.59 14.52 -13.89
N ASP A 25 -7.24 14.59 -15.05
CA ASP A 25 -8.47 13.85 -15.28
C ASP A 25 -8.23 12.34 -15.23
N ALA A 26 -7.15 11.88 -15.85
CA ALA A 26 -6.81 10.45 -15.81
C ALA A 26 -6.49 9.98 -14.39
N THR A 27 -5.76 10.79 -13.64
CA THR A 27 -5.43 10.47 -12.25
C THR A 27 -6.69 10.44 -11.38
N LYS A 28 -7.58 11.38 -11.60
CA LYS A 28 -8.86 11.41 -10.88
C LYS A 28 -9.63 10.11 -11.13
N ASP A 29 -9.75 9.71 -12.39
CA ASP A 29 -10.48 8.49 -12.74
C ASP A 29 -9.87 7.26 -12.08
N LEU A 30 -8.55 7.19 -12.05
CA LEU A 30 -7.84 6.08 -11.41
C LEU A 30 -8.11 6.07 -9.90
N LEU A 31 -8.06 7.23 -9.26
CA LEU A 31 -8.30 7.34 -7.83
C LEU A 31 -9.72 6.96 -7.46
N LEU A 32 -10.70 7.40 -8.27
CA LEU A 32 -12.09 7.05 -8.05
C LEU A 32 -12.29 5.54 -8.17
N TYR A 33 -11.68 4.93 -9.18
CA TYR A 33 -11.75 3.48 -9.36
C TYR A 33 -11.16 2.74 -8.15
N LYS A 34 -9.99 3.17 -7.69
CA LYS A 34 -9.33 2.52 -6.55
C LYS A 34 -10.12 2.72 -5.26
N ASN A 35 -10.68 3.91 -5.05
CA ASN A 35 -11.49 4.16 -3.87
C ASN A 35 -12.74 3.28 -3.86
N GLU A 36 -13.39 3.14 -5.02
CA GLU A 36 -14.55 2.26 -5.13
C GLU A 36 -14.20 0.82 -4.79
N LYS A 37 -13.02 0.37 -5.25
CA LYS A 37 -12.61 -1.02 -5.06
C LYS A 37 -12.11 -1.30 -3.64
N TYR A 38 -11.37 -0.37 -3.06
CA TYR A 38 -10.69 -0.58 -1.78
C TYR A 38 -11.24 0.28 -0.64
N GLY A 39 -12.24 1.10 -0.94
CA GLY A 39 -12.81 2.00 0.05
C GLY A 39 -11.79 3.07 0.48
N ASP A 40 -11.94 3.54 1.70
CA ASP A 40 -11.10 4.60 2.25
C ASP A 40 -9.91 4.05 3.04
N SER A 41 -9.41 2.85 2.69
CA SER A 41 -8.38 2.19 3.48
C SER A 41 -7.14 3.06 3.70
N ALA A 42 -6.77 3.88 2.70
CA ALA A 42 -5.61 4.76 2.83
C ALA A 42 -5.88 5.97 3.72
N LEU A 43 -7.14 6.47 3.73
CA LEU A 43 -7.53 7.63 4.53
C LEU A 43 -8.04 7.23 5.91
N LYS A 44 -8.58 6.03 6.03
CA LYS A 44 -9.18 5.52 7.25
C LYS A 44 -8.63 4.14 7.54
N PRO A 45 -7.34 4.03 7.86
CA PRO A 45 -6.76 2.74 8.22
C PRO A 45 -7.42 2.21 9.48
N LEU A 46 -7.35 0.90 9.68
CA LEU A 46 -7.93 0.28 10.87
C LEU A 46 -7.27 0.76 12.15
N GLY A 47 -5.97 1.11 12.08
CA GLY A 47 -5.25 1.61 13.24
C GLY A 47 -4.99 0.56 14.30
N ILE A 48 -4.93 -0.71 13.92
CA ILE A 48 -4.74 -1.82 14.85
C ILE A 48 -3.46 -1.64 15.66
N PHE A 49 -2.40 -1.18 15.02
CA PHE A 49 -1.10 -1.00 15.68
C PHE A 49 -0.82 0.46 16.05
N ALA A 50 -1.84 1.33 15.98
CA ALA A 50 -1.62 2.78 16.13
C ALA A 50 -0.91 3.15 17.41
N ARG A 51 -1.27 2.54 18.55
CA ARG A 51 -0.67 2.86 19.83
C ARG A 51 0.78 2.40 19.94
N HIS A 52 1.20 1.44 19.13
CA HIS A 52 2.53 0.86 19.21
C HIS A 52 3.55 1.57 18.33
N ILE A 53 3.08 2.29 17.31
CA ILE A 53 3.96 2.90 16.30
C ILE A 53 4.93 3.90 16.94
N LYS A 54 4.50 4.62 17.96
CA LYS A 54 5.30 5.67 18.60
C LYS A 54 6.41 5.12 19.50
N ASN A 55 6.32 3.86 19.87
CA ASN A 55 7.19 3.27 20.90
C ASN A 55 8.15 2.22 20.35
N VAL A 56 8.31 2.14 19.05
CA VAL A 56 9.17 1.15 18.41
C VAL A 56 10.10 1.86 17.42
N PRO A 57 11.22 1.21 17.05
CA PRO A 57 12.13 1.77 16.07
C PRO A 57 11.43 2.05 14.74
N GLU A 58 11.98 2.96 13.95
CA GLU A 58 11.39 3.41 12.71
C GLU A 58 11.12 2.27 11.72
N ASN A 59 12.06 1.32 11.61
CA ASN A 59 11.87 0.19 10.68
C ASN A 59 10.69 -0.69 11.11
N THR A 60 10.52 -0.91 12.41
CA THR A 60 9.37 -1.66 12.93
C THR A 60 8.07 -0.88 12.70
N ALA A 61 8.09 0.41 13.00
CA ALA A 61 6.91 1.27 12.80
C ALA A 61 6.45 1.24 11.34
N SER A 62 7.38 1.32 10.40
CA SER A 62 7.08 1.29 8.97
C SER A 62 6.36 0.00 8.57
N ILE A 63 6.80 -1.13 9.12
CA ILE A 63 6.18 -2.43 8.82
C ILE A 63 4.77 -2.50 9.42
N LEU A 64 4.60 -2.00 10.65
CA LEU A 64 3.27 -1.97 11.28
C LEU A 64 2.27 -1.18 10.46
N VAL A 65 2.70 -0.03 9.91
CA VAL A 65 1.84 0.78 9.04
C VAL A 65 1.43 -0.01 7.80
N ARG A 66 2.35 -0.77 7.21
CA ARG A 66 2.05 -1.57 6.01
C ARG A 66 1.06 -2.68 6.31
N ILE A 67 1.22 -3.35 7.45
CA ILE A 67 0.29 -4.41 7.86
C ILE A 67 -1.09 -3.82 8.07
N ASP A 68 -1.19 -2.69 8.76
CA ASP A 68 -2.47 -2.03 9.01
C ASP A 68 -3.16 -1.64 7.71
N ASP A 69 -2.40 -1.10 6.75
CA ASP A 69 -2.94 -0.75 5.43
C ASP A 69 -3.45 -2.00 4.71
N LYS A 70 -2.69 -3.10 4.75
CA LYS A 70 -3.09 -4.34 4.09
C LYS A 70 -4.38 -4.90 4.73
N LEU A 71 -4.48 -4.86 6.05
CA LEU A 71 -5.68 -5.30 6.74
C LEU A 71 -6.88 -4.44 6.36
N SER A 72 -6.68 -3.13 6.23
CA SER A 72 -7.74 -2.23 5.79
C SER A 72 -8.22 -2.59 4.38
N ARG A 73 -7.29 -2.95 3.49
CA ARG A 73 -7.65 -3.35 2.13
C ARG A 73 -8.44 -4.66 2.12
N VAL A 74 -8.04 -5.62 2.95
CA VAL A 74 -8.77 -6.88 3.09
C VAL A 74 -10.20 -6.62 3.56
N LYS A 75 -10.34 -5.76 4.56
CA LYS A 75 -11.66 -5.41 5.09
C LYS A 75 -12.57 -4.80 4.03
N ASN A 76 -12.01 -3.94 3.16
CA ASN A 76 -12.80 -3.17 2.21
C ASN A 76 -12.91 -3.82 0.83
N ALA A 77 -12.22 -4.94 0.59
CA ALA A 77 -12.28 -5.62 -0.71
C ALA A 77 -13.55 -6.43 -0.84
N ASP A 78 -14.02 -6.60 -2.07
CA ASP A 78 -15.22 -7.37 -2.36
C ASP A 78 -15.04 -8.87 -2.12
N SER A 79 -13.81 -9.35 -2.24
CA SER A 79 -13.52 -10.77 -2.06
C SER A 79 -12.14 -10.93 -1.40
N LEU A 80 -11.97 -12.02 -0.70
CA LEU A 80 -10.69 -12.35 -0.08
C LEU A 80 -9.72 -12.86 -1.14
N ARG A 81 -8.54 -12.26 -1.24
CA ARG A 81 -7.54 -12.61 -2.24
C ARG A 81 -6.37 -13.30 -1.56
N THR A 82 -5.92 -14.41 -2.18
CA THR A 82 -4.83 -15.19 -1.60
C THR A 82 -3.52 -14.41 -1.55
N ASN A 83 -3.26 -13.52 -2.51
CA ASN A 83 -2.05 -12.72 -2.48
C ASN A 83 -2.04 -11.72 -1.32
N ASP A 84 -3.20 -11.25 -0.88
CA ASP A 84 -3.27 -10.39 0.31
C ASP A 84 -2.85 -11.17 1.56
N ILE A 85 -3.28 -12.42 1.66
CA ILE A 85 -2.89 -13.28 2.78
C ILE A 85 -1.38 -13.56 2.73
N SER A 86 -0.85 -13.84 1.55
CA SER A 86 0.59 -14.07 1.38
C SER A 86 1.39 -12.84 1.79
N ASP A 87 0.92 -11.64 1.41
CA ASP A 87 1.59 -10.39 1.76
C ASP A 87 1.59 -10.18 3.28
N ILE A 88 0.48 -10.50 3.95
CA ILE A 88 0.40 -10.38 5.40
C ILE A 88 1.42 -11.29 6.08
N ILE A 89 1.54 -12.53 5.60
CA ILE A 89 2.55 -13.46 6.12
C ILE A 89 3.95 -12.88 5.97
N GLY A 90 4.24 -12.32 4.78
CA GLY A 90 5.53 -11.70 4.52
C GLY A 90 5.84 -10.54 5.44
N TYR A 91 4.90 -9.62 5.61
CA TYR A 91 5.08 -8.48 6.49
C TYR A 91 5.22 -8.91 7.95
N CYS A 92 4.47 -9.91 8.40
CA CYS A 92 4.59 -10.41 9.76
C CYS A 92 5.97 -11.04 9.98
N THR A 93 6.50 -11.73 8.99
CA THR A 93 7.85 -12.29 9.07
C THR A 93 8.89 -11.17 9.20
N LEU A 94 8.78 -10.14 8.36
CA LEU A 94 9.68 -8.99 8.44
C LEU A 94 9.54 -8.26 9.78
N LEU A 95 8.35 -8.21 10.32
CA LEU A 95 8.10 -7.61 11.63
C LEU A 95 8.89 -8.34 12.73
N LEU A 96 8.81 -9.66 12.74
CA LEU A 96 9.57 -10.46 13.71
C LEU A 96 11.07 -10.21 13.59
N ILE A 97 11.58 -10.15 12.35
CA ILE A 97 12.99 -9.86 12.10
C ILE A 97 13.36 -8.48 12.64
N SER A 98 12.52 -7.47 12.38
CA SER A 98 12.80 -6.10 12.85
C SER A 98 12.79 -6.00 14.38
N MET A 99 12.09 -6.90 15.04
CA MET A 99 12.03 -6.96 16.50
C MET A 99 13.16 -7.79 17.10
N GLY A 100 14.05 -8.32 16.27
CA GLY A 100 15.20 -9.10 16.73
C GLY A 100 14.86 -10.52 17.18
N VAL A 101 13.73 -11.04 16.75
CA VAL A 101 13.29 -12.39 17.13
C VAL A 101 14.15 -13.42 16.40
N THR A 102 14.62 -14.43 17.13
CA THR A 102 15.43 -15.52 16.60
C THR A 102 14.62 -16.82 16.57
N LYS A 103 15.16 -17.83 15.88
CA LYS A 103 14.50 -19.14 15.86
C LYS A 103 14.41 -19.75 17.27
N GLU A 104 15.38 -19.46 18.12
CA GLU A 104 15.35 -19.93 19.52
C GLU A 104 14.18 -19.30 20.27
N ASN A 105 13.94 -18.00 20.04
CA ASN A 105 12.78 -17.33 20.66
C ASN A 105 11.49 -17.99 20.23
N ILE A 106 11.35 -18.26 18.92
CA ILE A 106 10.12 -18.85 18.39
C ILE A 106 9.89 -20.23 19.00
N ALA A 107 10.97 -21.01 19.16
CA ALA A 107 10.87 -22.33 19.76
C ALA A 107 10.33 -22.30 21.19
N GLU A 108 10.45 -21.12 21.86
CA GLU A 108 9.97 -20.93 23.22
C GLU A 108 8.53 -20.40 23.29
N PHE A 109 7.91 -20.06 22.15
CA PHE A 109 6.52 -19.57 22.13
C PHE A 109 5.59 -20.77 22.27
N LYS A 110 5.24 -21.10 23.51
CA LYS A 110 4.45 -22.30 23.80
C LYS A 110 3.18 -21.96 24.58
N ASP A 111 2.54 -20.92 24.19
CA ASP A 111 1.31 -20.52 24.88
C ASP A 111 0.14 -21.46 24.67
#